data_9a715abd544912ce293918676d80235a
#
_entry.id   9a715abd544912ce293918676d80235a
#
_cell.length_a   1.000
_cell.length_b   1.000
_cell.length_c   1.000
_cell.angle_alpha   90.00
_cell.angle_beta   90.00
_cell.angle_gamma   90.00
#
_symmetry.space_group_name_H-M   'P 1'
#
loop_
_entity.id
_entity.type
_entity.pdbx_description
1 polymer ?
#
loop_
_entity_poly.entity_id
_entity_poly.type
_entity_poly.pdbx_seq_one_letter_code
_entity_poly.pdbx_strand_id
1 'polypeptide(L)'
;LGLIAARVRATTPERTYFYMTSRGEPNENYYAFQKMARAIGTNNVDNAARICHSPSTFGLKAALGVAATTCSYKDLIGTDLVVFVGSNVANNQPMMSKYLFYARKAGTKVAVVNPFREPAMELNWVPSDLESALFGTRLTDRFFQVRPGGDVAFFNGALRKLADLGFMNESFVREHTVDFDKIIAAARAVSWADLE
;
A
#
# COMPACT_ATOMS: atom_id res chain seq x y z
N LEU A 1 -33.87 -3.61 -10.30
CA LEU A 1 -33.60 -2.39 -11.10
C LEU A 1 -34.74 -1.38 -10.96
N GLY A 2 -36.04 -1.75 -11.07
CA GLY A 2 -37.15 -0.84 -10.95
C GLY A 2 -37.18 -0.02 -9.66
N LEU A 3 -36.89 -0.63 -8.52
CA LEU A 3 -36.81 0.06 -7.23
C LEU A 3 -35.68 1.12 -7.21
N ILE A 4 -34.52 0.79 -7.77
CA ILE A 4 -33.38 1.74 -7.87
C ILE A 4 -33.76 2.92 -8.74
N ALA A 5 -34.34 2.65 -9.93
CA ALA A 5 -34.79 3.69 -10.86
C ALA A 5 -35.84 4.61 -10.25
N ALA A 6 -36.80 4.04 -9.49
CA ALA A 6 -37.81 4.81 -8.78
C ALA A 6 -37.21 5.76 -7.73
N ARG A 7 -36.21 5.26 -6.96
CA ARG A 7 -35.49 6.07 -5.95
C ARG A 7 -34.66 7.18 -6.56
N VAL A 8 -33.94 6.89 -7.65
CA VAL A 8 -33.17 7.90 -8.39
C VAL A 8 -34.09 9.01 -8.93
N ARG A 9 -35.27 8.64 -9.52
CA ARG A 9 -36.25 9.62 -10.02
C ARG A 9 -36.89 10.46 -8.89
N ALA A 10 -37.00 9.91 -7.70
CA ALA A 10 -37.55 10.61 -6.53
C ALA A 10 -36.55 11.53 -5.83
N THR A 11 -35.26 11.50 -6.26
CA THR A 11 -34.16 12.27 -5.68
C THR A 11 -33.67 13.29 -6.70
N THR A 12 -33.20 14.45 -6.25
CA THR A 12 -32.57 15.42 -7.16
C THR A 12 -31.19 14.97 -7.60
N PRO A 13 -30.72 15.31 -8.81
CA PRO A 13 -29.39 14.92 -9.29
C PRO A 13 -28.27 15.35 -8.35
N GLU A 14 -28.34 16.53 -7.72
CA GLU A 14 -27.34 17.07 -6.81
C GLU A 14 -27.19 16.22 -5.53
N ARG A 15 -28.25 15.53 -5.14
CA ARG A 15 -28.29 14.64 -3.96
C ARG A 15 -28.01 13.19 -4.32
N THR A 16 -27.73 12.90 -5.59
CA THR A 16 -27.38 11.57 -6.07
C THR A 16 -25.89 11.49 -6.28
N TYR A 17 -25.26 10.48 -5.65
CA TYR A 17 -23.84 10.21 -5.76
C TYR A 17 -23.61 8.81 -6.30
N PHE A 18 -22.71 8.67 -7.28
CA PHE A 18 -22.37 7.43 -7.92
C PHE A 18 -20.93 7.04 -7.53
N TYR A 19 -20.79 5.92 -6.88
CA TYR A 19 -19.50 5.40 -6.43
C TYR A 19 -19.26 4.01 -6.97
N MET A 20 -18.11 3.79 -7.59
CA MET A 20 -17.77 2.53 -8.23
C MET A 20 -16.53 1.90 -7.57
N THR A 21 -16.47 0.57 -7.54
CA THR A 21 -15.28 -0.12 -7.07
C THR A 21 -14.09 0.15 -8.00
N SER A 22 -12.86 -0.04 -7.50
CA SER A 22 -11.63 0.05 -8.29
C SER A 22 -11.07 -1.31 -8.71
N ARG A 23 -11.82 -2.38 -8.46
CA ARG A 23 -11.37 -3.75 -8.76
C ARG A 23 -12.42 -4.53 -9.54
N GLY A 24 -11.95 -5.31 -10.51
CA GLY A 24 -12.78 -6.24 -11.26
C GLY A 24 -13.68 -5.61 -12.32
N GLU A 25 -13.58 -4.30 -12.54
CA GLU A 25 -14.39 -3.59 -13.51
C GLU A 25 -13.57 -3.17 -14.74
N PRO A 26 -14.00 -3.52 -15.95
CA PRO A 26 -13.35 -3.06 -17.15
C PRO A 26 -13.63 -1.57 -17.42
N ASN A 27 -12.81 -0.96 -18.26
CA ASN A 27 -12.90 0.47 -18.59
C ASN A 27 -14.24 0.86 -19.20
N GLU A 28 -14.87 -0.04 -19.94
CA GLU A 28 -16.18 0.14 -20.55
C GLU A 28 -17.26 0.35 -19.50
N ASN A 29 -17.18 -0.36 -18.38
CA ASN A 29 -18.12 -0.19 -17.27
C ASN A 29 -17.96 1.19 -16.62
N TYR A 30 -16.72 1.66 -16.41
CA TYR A 30 -16.47 3.02 -15.91
C TYR A 30 -17.02 4.07 -16.84
N TYR A 31 -16.83 3.92 -18.15
CA TYR A 31 -17.35 4.82 -19.16
C TYR A 31 -18.90 4.87 -19.13
N ALA A 32 -19.54 3.70 -19.18
CA ALA A 32 -21.00 3.59 -19.17
C ALA A 32 -21.61 4.16 -17.89
N PHE A 33 -20.98 3.87 -16.75
CA PHE A 33 -21.40 4.35 -15.43
C PHE A 33 -21.32 5.88 -15.32
N GLN A 34 -20.22 6.48 -15.75
CA GLN A 34 -20.07 7.92 -15.76
C GLN A 34 -21.05 8.59 -16.74
N LYS A 35 -21.25 8.00 -17.90
CA LYS A 35 -22.23 8.47 -18.89
C LYS A 35 -23.65 8.41 -18.34
N MET A 36 -24.00 7.33 -17.63
CA MET A 36 -25.32 7.21 -16.97
C MET A 36 -25.52 8.29 -15.90
N ALA A 37 -24.53 8.54 -15.06
CA ALA A 37 -24.61 9.58 -14.03
C ALA A 37 -24.85 10.96 -14.64
N ARG A 38 -24.15 11.30 -15.71
CA ARG A 38 -24.32 12.55 -16.43
C ARG A 38 -25.70 12.65 -17.15
N ALA A 39 -26.20 11.52 -17.66
CA ALA A 39 -27.55 11.48 -18.25
C ALA A 39 -28.67 11.70 -17.19
N ILE A 40 -28.40 11.34 -15.94
CA ILE A 40 -29.28 11.65 -14.80
C ILE A 40 -29.14 13.10 -14.35
N GLY A 41 -28.10 13.81 -14.77
CA GLY A 41 -27.89 15.23 -14.50
C GLY A 41 -26.89 15.51 -13.35
N THR A 42 -26.04 14.55 -12.97
CA THR A 42 -25.06 14.78 -11.93
C THR A 42 -23.64 14.49 -12.39
N ASN A 43 -22.66 15.23 -11.83
CA ASN A 43 -21.23 14.96 -11.90
C ASN A 43 -20.67 14.37 -10.59
N ASN A 44 -21.52 14.03 -9.63
CA ASN A 44 -21.13 13.40 -8.38
C ASN A 44 -20.75 11.93 -8.64
N VAL A 45 -19.60 11.72 -9.25
CA VAL A 45 -19.08 10.41 -9.63
C VAL A 45 -17.66 10.25 -9.09
N ASP A 46 -17.40 9.15 -8.43
CA ASP A 46 -16.05 8.82 -7.99
C ASP A 46 -15.86 7.29 -7.92
N ASN A 47 -14.64 6.88 -7.64
CA ASN A 47 -14.34 5.48 -7.37
C ASN A 47 -13.34 5.29 -6.21
N ALA A 48 -13.20 4.04 -5.79
CA ALA A 48 -12.35 3.69 -4.67
C ALA A 48 -10.86 4.04 -4.87
N ALA A 49 -10.39 4.16 -6.11
CA ALA A 49 -9.00 4.49 -6.43
C ALA A 49 -8.54 5.81 -5.81
N ARG A 50 -9.44 6.78 -5.64
CA ARG A 50 -9.13 8.08 -5.03
C ARG A 50 -8.47 7.96 -3.66
N ILE A 51 -8.92 7.02 -2.84
CA ILE A 51 -8.40 6.80 -1.48
C ILE A 51 -7.48 5.56 -1.46
N CYS A 52 -7.75 4.56 -2.32
CA CYS A 52 -7.06 3.28 -2.30
C CYS A 52 -5.59 3.40 -2.71
N HIS A 53 -5.31 3.86 -3.92
CA HIS A 53 -3.95 3.89 -4.46
C HIS A 53 -3.53 5.22 -5.11
N SER A 54 -4.44 6.17 -5.34
CA SER A 54 -4.07 7.46 -5.94
C SER A 54 -3.02 8.23 -5.16
N PRO A 55 -3.03 8.28 -3.82
CA PRO A 55 -1.97 8.92 -3.04
C PRO A 55 -0.61 8.26 -3.26
N SER A 56 -0.56 6.92 -3.23
CA SER A 56 0.67 6.15 -3.48
C SER A 56 1.18 6.32 -4.91
N THR A 57 0.27 6.32 -5.89
CA THR A 57 0.57 6.59 -7.30
C THR A 57 1.19 7.97 -7.49
N PHE A 58 0.64 8.98 -6.84
CA PHE A 58 1.18 10.34 -6.86
C PHE A 58 2.59 10.39 -6.24
N GLY A 59 2.76 9.80 -5.06
CA GLY A 59 4.06 9.75 -4.36
C GLY A 59 5.12 8.99 -5.16
N LEU A 60 4.80 7.83 -5.72
CA LEU A 60 5.71 7.05 -6.56
C LEU A 60 6.13 7.83 -7.81
N LYS A 61 5.18 8.47 -8.49
CA LYS A 61 5.49 9.28 -9.67
C LYS A 61 6.40 10.46 -9.34
N ALA A 62 6.18 11.11 -8.22
CA ALA A 62 7.02 12.23 -7.76
C ALA A 62 8.44 11.76 -7.39
N ALA A 63 8.57 10.61 -6.72
CA ALA A 63 9.84 10.12 -6.21
C ALA A 63 10.63 9.28 -7.24
N LEU A 64 9.95 8.46 -8.06
CA LEU A 64 10.57 7.48 -8.96
C LEU A 64 10.31 7.76 -10.44
N GLY A 65 9.46 8.74 -10.77
CA GLY A 65 9.06 9.02 -12.15
C GLY A 65 8.01 8.04 -12.73
N VAL A 66 7.71 6.95 -12.04
CA VAL A 66 6.73 5.93 -12.46
C VAL A 66 5.66 5.74 -11.38
N ALA A 67 4.43 5.49 -11.82
CA ALA A 67 3.28 5.35 -10.93
C ALA A 67 2.84 3.87 -10.78
N ALA A 68 3.81 2.96 -10.79
CA ALA A 68 3.58 1.52 -10.73
C ALA A 68 4.70 0.82 -9.97
N THR A 69 4.47 -0.45 -9.65
CA THR A 69 5.52 -1.30 -9.06
C THR A 69 6.70 -1.46 -10.02
N THR A 70 7.91 -1.44 -9.48
CA THR A 70 9.17 -1.62 -10.21
C THR A 70 9.71 -3.05 -10.11
N CYS A 71 9.09 -3.90 -9.27
CA CYS A 71 9.53 -5.26 -8.99
C CYS A 71 8.38 -6.26 -9.22
N SER A 72 8.71 -7.52 -9.45
CA SER A 72 7.77 -8.63 -9.52
C SER A 72 7.66 -9.36 -8.17
N TYR A 73 6.65 -10.21 -8.01
CA TYR A 73 6.53 -11.05 -6.81
C TYR A 73 7.71 -12.01 -6.64
N LYS A 74 8.36 -12.43 -7.73
CA LYS A 74 9.51 -13.32 -7.68
C LYS A 74 10.73 -12.67 -7.03
N ASP A 75 10.85 -11.35 -7.14
CA ASP A 75 11.98 -10.59 -6.59
C ASP A 75 11.95 -10.54 -5.05
N LEU A 76 10.84 -10.96 -4.41
CA LEU A 76 10.78 -11.16 -2.97
C LEU A 76 11.67 -12.32 -2.50
N ILE A 77 11.87 -13.35 -3.36
CA ILE A 77 12.60 -14.57 -3.01
C ILE A 77 14.10 -14.27 -3.05
N GLY A 78 14.76 -14.42 -1.91
CA GLY A 78 16.19 -14.13 -1.78
C GLY A 78 16.52 -12.68 -1.43
N THR A 79 15.49 -11.83 -1.24
CA THR A 79 15.69 -10.50 -0.66
C THR A 79 15.95 -10.61 0.86
N ASP A 80 16.76 -9.73 1.42
CA ASP A 80 17.10 -9.78 2.87
C ASP A 80 15.92 -9.34 3.73
N LEU A 81 15.22 -8.28 3.33
CA LEU A 81 14.15 -7.66 4.09
C LEU A 81 13.01 -7.18 3.18
N VAL A 82 11.79 -7.52 3.55
CA VAL A 82 10.56 -6.94 3.01
C VAL A 82 9.86 -6.13 4.09
N VAL A 83 9.50 -4.90 3.77
CA VAL A 83 8.75 -4.03 4.69
C VAL A 83 7.36 -3.76 4.10
N PHE A 84 6.33 -4.22 4.78
CA PHE A 84 4.94 -3.90 4.43
C PHE A 84 4.47 -2.68 5.21
N VAL A 85 3.95 -1.70 4.50
CA VAL A 85 3.48 -0.43 5.08
C VAL A 85 1.99 -0.28 4.80
N GLY A 86 1.18 -0.23 5.86
CA GLY A 86 -0.27 -0.05 5.75
C GLY A 86 -0.99 -1.15 4.96
N SER A 87 -0.44 -2.37 4.93
CA SER A 87 -0.92 -3.40 4.01
C SER A 87 -1.22 -4.73 4.69
N ASN A 88 -2.36 -5.33 4.33
CA ASN A 88 -2.76 -6.68 4.69
C ASN A 88 -2.75 -7.56 3.42
N VAL A 89 -1.56 -7.87 2.93
CA VAL A 89 -1.39 -8.61 1.66
C VAL A 89 -1.94 -10.02 1.73
N ALA A 90 -1.95 -10.64 2.89
CA ALA A 90 -2.49 -11.98 3.08
C ALA A 90 -3.98 -12.06 2.70
N ASN A 91 -4.76 -11.03 3.02
CA ASN A 91 -6.18 -10.97 2.68
C ASN A 91 -6.45 -10.28 1.34
N ASN A 92 -5.73 -9.18 1.04
CA ASN A 92 -6.02 -8.35 -0.13
C ASN A 92 -5.34 -8.84 -1.41
N GLN A 93 -4.24 -9.57 -1.29
CA GLN A 93 -3.43 -10.06 -2.41
C GLN A 93 -2.97 -11.50 -2.15
N PRO A 94 -3.91 -12.45 -2.06
CA PRO A 94 -3.62 -13.82 -1.61
C PRO A 94 -2.55 -14.51 -2.47
N MET A 95 -2.44 -14.16 -3.74
CA MET A 95 -1.37 -14.69 -4.61
C MET A 95 0.03 -14.33 -4.11
N MET A 96 0.20 -13.15 -3.51
CA MET A 96 1.48 -12.72 -2.94
C MET A 96 1.88 -13.56 -1.73
N SER A 97 0.92 -14.10 -0.98
CA SER A 97 1.21 -14.94 0.20
C SER A 97 2.06 -16.16 -0.13
N LYS A 98 1.88 -16.74 -1.32
CA LYS A 98 2.69 -17.87 -1.79
C LYS A 98 4.15 -17.48 -2.05
N TYR A 99 4.37 -16.34 -2.69
CA TYR A 99 5.73 -15.82 -2.91
C TYR A 99 6.40 -15.43 -1.61
N LEU A 100 5.64 -14.83 -0.69
CA LEU A 100 6.14 -14.50 0.64
C LEU A 100 6.51 -15.75 1.45
N PHE A 101 5.75 -16.82 1.33
CA PHE A 101 6.08 -18.12 1.92
C PHE A 101 7.44 -18.64 1.39
N TYR A 102 7.66 -18.62 0.07
CA TYR A 102 8.94 -19.02 -0.50
C TYR A 102 10.08 -18.09 -0.12
N ALA A 103 9.84 -16.79 -0.07
CA ALA A 103 10.80 -15.81 0.39
C ALA A 103 11.25 -16.11 1.84
N ARG A 104 10.29 -16.40 2.72
CA ARG A 104 10.59 -16.77 4.10
C ARG A 104 11.40 -18.09 4.21
N LYS A 105 11.07 -19.08 3.40
CA LYS A 105 11.88 -20.32 3.31
C LYS A 105 13.31 -20.05 2.81
N ALA A 106 13.48 -19.02 1.98
CA ALA A 106 14.81 -18.57 1.54
C ALA A 106 15.54 -17.66 2.54
N GLY A 107 14.95 -17.37 3.72
CA GLY A 107 15.58 -16.60 4.78
C GLY A 107 15.19 -15.12 4.84
N THR A 108 14.36 -14.64 3.92
CA THR A 108 13.85 -13.26 3.89
C THR A 108 13.17 -12.88 5.21
N LYS A 109 13.55 -11.75 5.78
CA LYS A 109 12.88 -11.17 6.96
C LYS A 109 11.72 -10.29 6.53
N VAL A 110 10.69 -10.23 7.39
CA VAL A 110 9.49 -9.44 7.11
C VAL A 110 9.20 -8.53 8.29
N ALA A 111 9.12 -7.24 7.99
CA ALA A 111 8.66 -6.21 8.91
C ALA A 111 7.31 -5.65 8.44
N VAL A 112 6.44 -5.33 9.38
CA VAL A 112 5.14 -4.71 9.10
C VAL A 112 5.03 -3.42 9.91
N VAL A 113 4.74 -2.33 9.22
CA VAL A 113 4.46 -1.01 9.79
C VAL A 113 2.97 -0.74 9.56
N ASN A 114 2.15 -0.78 10.59
CA ASN A 114 0.70 -0.67 10.43
C ASN A 114 0.03 -0.17 11.72
N PRO A 115 -1.08 0.57 11.64
CA PRO A 115 -1.86 0.93 12.82
C PRO A 115 -2.49 -0.27 13.54
N PHE A 116 -2.79 -1.32 12.81
CA PHE A 116 -3.43 -2.52 13.31
C PHE A 116 -2.61 -3.77 12.98
N ARG A 117 -2.49 -4.68 13.96
CA ARG A 117 -1.84 -5.97 13.77
C ARG A 117 -2.81 -6.95 13.12
N GLU A 118 -2.65 -7.12 11.83
CA GLU A 118 -3.52 -7.97 11.01
C GLU A 118 -3.28 -9.46 11.31
N PRO A 119 -4.29 -10.23 11.75
CA PRO A 119 -4.10 -11.63 12.10
C PRO A 119 -3.53 -12.48 10.98
N ALA A 120 -3.96 -12.26 9.74
CA ALA A 120 -3.48 -12.99 8.58
C ALA A 120 -2.03 -12.67 8.18
N MET A 121 -1.47 -11.54 8.65
CA MET A 121 -0.05 -11.21 8.50
C MET A 121 0.80 -11.86 9.59
N GLU A 122 0.22 -12.19 10.74
CA GLU A 122 0.91 -12.94 11.80
C GLU A 122 0.97 -14.42 11.46
N LEU A 123 -0.17 -15.03 11.19
CA LEU A 123 -0.28 -16.44 10.84
C LEU A 123 -1.24 -16.60 9.66
N ASN A 124 -0.75 -17.14 8.57
CA ASN A 124 -1.53 -17.36 7.37
C ASN A 124 -1.48 -18.83 6.93
N TRP A 125 -2.52 -19.23 6.25
CA TRP A 125 -2.59 -20.52 5.57
C TRP A 125 -2.32 -20.30 4.08
N VAL A 126 -1.25 -20.93 3.59
CA VAL A 126 -0.91 -20.86 2.17
C VAL A 126 -1.52 -22.07 1.46
N PRO A 127 -2.51 -21.85 0.59
CA PRO A 127 -3.12 -22.94 -0.19
C PRO A 127 -2.06 -23.70 -0.99
N SER A 128 -2.26 -25.01 -1.15
CA SER A 128 -1.35 -25.90 -1.89
C SER A 128 0.01 -26.21 -1.22
N ASP A 129 0.22 -25.82 0.03
CA ASP A 129 1.39 -26.24 0.81
C ASP A 129 0.95 -26.99 2.07
N LEU A 130 1.34 -28.26 2.18
CA LEU A 130 0.90 -29.16 3.27
C LEU A 130 1.44 -28.71 4.64
N GLU A 131 2.66 -28.23 4.69
CA GLU A 131 3.27 -27.74 5.93
C GLU A 131 2.49 -26.52 6.44
N SER A 132 2.21 -25.58 5.54
CA SER A 132 1.41 -24.40 5.86
C SER A 132 -0.04 -24.73 6.21
N ALA A 133 -0.61 -25.76 5.56
CA ALA A 133 -1.98 -26.23 5.85
C ALA A 133 -2.10 -26.83 7.26
N LEU A 134 -1.06 -27.51 7.76
CA LEU A 134 -1.08 -28.18 9.06
C LEU A 134 -0.66 -27.26 10.21
N PHE A 135 0.33 -26.41 9.99
CA PHE A 135 0.99 -25.62 11.06
C PHE A 135 0.80 -24.12 10.90
N GLY A 136 0.25 -23.66 9.78
CA GLY A 136 0.24 -22.24 9.40
C GLY A 136 1.63 -21.73 9.03
N THR A 137 1.66 -20.53 8.44
CA THR A 137 2.91 -19.84 8.09
C THR A 137 2.94 -18.50 8.81
N ARG A 138 3.92 -18.31 9.67
CA ARG A 138 4.19 -17.01 10.25
C ARG A 138 4.81 -16.10 9.19
N LEU A 139 4.11 -15.02 8.85
CA LEU A 139 4.56 -14.09 7.81
C LEU A 139 5.40 -12.95 8.37
N THR A 140 5.12 -12.47 9.57
CA THR A 140 5.75 -11.27 10.15
C THR A 140 6.83 -11.64 11.18
N ASP A 141 8.05 -11.10 11.03
CA ASP A 141 9.12 -11.18 12.04
C ASP A 141 9.07 -10.01 13.02
N ARG A 142 8.80 -8.81 12.52
CA ARG A 142 8.73 -7.58 13.31
C ARG A 142 7.48 -6.78 12.96
N PHE A 143 6.81 -6.29 13.97
CA PHE A 143 5.66 -5.43 13.83
C PHE A 143 5.94 -4.09 14.52
N PHE A 144 5.75 -3.01 13.78
CA PHE A 144 5.85 -1.65 14.28
C PHE A 144 4.46 -1.00 14.19
N GLN A 145 3.90 -0.72 15.34
CA GLN A 145 2.60 -0.04 15.42
C GLN A 145 2.80 1.46 15.27
N VAL A 146 2.14 2.04 14.29
CA VAL A 146 2.10 3.49 14.08
C VAL A 146 0.66 3.98 14.17
N ARG A 147 0.47 5.25 14.51
CA ARG A 147 -0.85 5.89 14.39
C ARG A 147 -1.16 6.14 12.91
N PRO A 148 -2.44 6.23 12.49
CA PRO A 148 -2.77 6.72 11.15
C PRO A 148 -2.07 8.06 10.87
N GLY A 149 -1.30 8.11 9.76
CA GLY A 149 -0.44 9.25 9.42
C GLY A 149 0.94 9.25 10.10
N GLY A 150 1.24 8.33 11.02
CA GLY A 150 2.54 8.20 11.68
C GLY A 150 3.64 7.59 10.80
N ASP A 151 3.31 7.11 9.61
CA ASP A 151 4.27 6.53 8.66
C ASP A 151 5.39 7.52 8.31
N VAL A 152 5.06 8.79 8.13
CA VAL A 152 6.04 9.85 7.82
C VAL A 152 7.05 10.00 8.95
N ALA A 153 6.58 10.04 10.22
CA ALA A 153 7.44 10.11 11.39
C ALA A 153 8.34 8.87 11.49
N PHE A 154 7.76 7.68 11.32
CA PHE A 154 8.48 6.41 11.34
C PHE A 154 9.62 6.37 10.32
N PHE A 155 9.36 6.72 9.05
CA PHE A 155 10.38 6.68 8.01
C PHE A 155 11.41 7.80 8.13
N ASN A 156 11.02 9.00 8.56
CA ASN A 156 11.98 10.07 8.86
C ASN A 156 12.90 9.68 10.02
N GLY A 157 12.36 9.06 11.07
CA GLY A 157 13.14 8.54 12.19
C GLY A 157 14.09 7.43 11.77
N ALA A 158 13.63 6.48 10.94
CA ALA A 158 14.47 5.40 10.41
C ALA A 158 15.61 5.94 9.54
N LEU A 159 15.30 6.87 8.63
CA LEU A 159 16.30 7.49 7.75
C LEU A 159 17.35 8.27 8.56
N ARG A 160 16.90 9.09 9.50
CA ARG A 160 17.80 9.81 10.42
C ARG A 160 18.70 8.85 11.19
N LYS A 161 18.13 7.76 11.73
CA LYS A 161 18.90 6.76 12.48
C LYS A 161 19.95 6.06 11.63
N LEU A 162 19.60 5.68 10.39
CA LEU A 162 20.53 5.08 9.43
C LEU A 162 21.69 6.04 9.12
N ALA A 163 21.40 7.31 8.90
CA ALA A 163 22.41 8.34 8.64
C ALA A 163 23.32 8.56 9.86
N ASP A 164 22.75 8.64 11.07
CA ASP A 164 23.51 8.86 12.31
C ASP A 164 24.39 7.66 12.68
N LEU A 165 23.99 6.44 12.30
CA LEU A 165 24.78 5.21 12.50
C LEU A 165 25.81 4.95 11.39
N GLY A 166 25.83 5.72 10.32
CA GLY A 166 26.71 5.51 9.19
C GLY A 166 26.38 4.27 8.34
N PHE A 167 25.14 3.79 8.36
CA PHE A 167 24.69 2.62 7.61
C PHE A 167 24.18 2.96 6.21
N MET A 168 24.47 4.15 5.72
CA MET A 168 24.11 4.56 4.37
C MET A 168 25.07 3.97 3.34
N ASN A 169 24.52 3.44 2.25
CA ASN A 169 25.34 3.09 1.09
C ASN A 169 25.61 4.35 0.28
N GLU A 170 26.71 5.04 0.59
CA GLU A 170 27.04 6.31 -0.02
C GLU A 170 27.23 6.24 -1.54
N SER A 171 27.80 5.16 -2.07
CA SER A 171 27.98 5.02 -3.52
C SER A 171 26.63 4.92 -4.23
N PHE A 172 25.74 4.11 -3.71
CA PHE A 172 24.36 4.00 -4.23
C PHE A 172 23.61 5.32 -4.16
N VAL A 173 23.70 6.00 -3.02
CA VAL A 173 23.03 7.30 -2.82
C VAL A 173 23.50 8.34 -3.82
N ARG A 174 24.81 8.45 -4.04
CA ARG A 174 25.40 9.42 -4.99
C ARG A 174 25.04 9.12 -6.44
N GLU A 175 24.97 7.84 -6.79
CA GLU A 175 24.74 7.39 -8.17
C GLU A 175 23.26 7.40 -8.55
N HIS A 176 22.38 7.03 -7.60
CA HIS A 176 20.98 6.70 -7.90
C HIS A 176 19.94 7.62 -7.25
N THR A 177 20.36 8.63 -6.48
CA THR A 177 19.41 9.55 -5.85
C THR A 177 19.74 11.01 -6.11
N VAL A 178 18.72 11.86 -5.97
CA VAL A 178 18.85 13.31 -6.03
C VAL A 178 18.38 13.93 -4.72
N ASP A 179 18.92 15.10 -4.38
CA ASP A 179 18.52 15.88 -3.19
C ASP A 179 18.66 15.13 -1.83
N PHE A 180 19.52 14.11 -1.77
CA PHE A 180 19.71 13.31 -0.56
C PHE A 180 20.08 14.17 0.66
N ASP A 181 21.02 15.11 0.51
CA ASP A 181 21.47 15.97 1.62
C ASP A 181 20.34 16.84 2.17
N LYS A 182 19.42 17.30 1.31
CA LYS A 182 18.24 18.06 1.73
C LYS A 182 17.29 17.19 2.56
N ILE A 183 17.09 15.93 2.15
CA ILE A 183 16.22 14.98 2.84
C ILE A 183 16.80 14.66 4.22
N ILE A 184 18.10 14.39 4.32
CA ILE A 184 18.76 14.14 5.60
C ILE A 184 18.73 15.37 6.51
N ALA A 185 18.97 16.55 5.97
CA ALA A 185 18.86 17.80 6.75
C ALA A 185 17.43 18.00 7.29
N ALA A 186 16.42 17.76 6.46
CA ALA A 186 15.02 17.83 6.90
C ALA A 186 14.69 16.79 7.98
N ALA A 187 15.15 15.54 7.83
CA ALA A 187 14.94 14.49 8.83
C ALA A 187 15.63 14.81 10.17
N ARG A 188 16.80 15.43 10.13
CA ARG A 188 17.54 15.86 11.33
C ARG A 188 16.94 17.10 12.01
N ALA A 189 16.21 17.93 11.28
CA ALA A 189 15.54 19.10 11.83
C ALA A 189 14.36 18.76 12.74
N VAL A 190 13.77 17.58 12.59
CA VAL A 190 12.68 17.10 13.45
C VAL A 190 13.25 16.50 14.74
N SER A 191 12.71 16.88 15.90
CA SER A 191 13.19 16.34 17.18
C SER A 191 12.79 14.85 17.33
N TRP A 192 13.55 14.09 18.13
CA TRP A 192 13.16 12.71 18.44
C TRP A 192 11.82 12.62 19.16
N ALA A 193 11.51 13.60 20.02
CA ALA A 193 10.24 13.66 20.72
C ALA A 193 9.03 13.85 19.78
N ASP A 194 9.24 14.48 18.62
CA ASP A 194 8.19 14.64 17.61
C ASP A 194 8.07 13.41 16.68
N LEU A 195 9.05 12.51 16.72
CA LEU A 195 9.08 11.29 15.92
C LEU A 195 8.54 10.07 16.69
N GLU A 196 8.47 10.12 18.02
CA GLU A 196 7.93 9.09 18.92
C GLU A 196 6.42 9.26 19.14
#